data_b2d4735350aef2df3b223d9c8d6c7f9d
#
_entry.id   b2d4735350aef2df3b223d9c8d6c7f9d
#
_cell.length_a   1.000
_cell.length_b   1.000
_cell.length_c   1.000
_cell.angle_alpha   90.00
_cell.angle_beta   90.00
_cell.angle_gamma   90.00
#
_symmetry.space_group_name_H-M   'P 1'
#
loop_
_entity.id
_entity.type
_entity.pdbx_description
1 polymer ?
#
loop_
_entity_poly.entity_id
_entity_poly.type
_entity_poly.pdbx_seq_one_letter_code
_entity_poly.pdbx_strand_id
1 'polypeptide(L)'
;MRRAKKVPKTSAKADERRESLFDKYKDPSEDSVGPEGVERLCRDLQVDPADRKVLLMAWKMGAQQMGFFSRSEFEQGLQVLNANDVHTLKTSLEQVAIKVDHDPDVFQSFYQFAFKFCLTEPRQKIIDIETCIQMLSIVMTNQAHLQPFIDFLQHQTEYKFINNDQWMGFYRFSVEVAPDCSDYDEAQAWPLLLDNYVEYRQKHP
;
A
#
# COMPACT_ATOMS: atom_id res chain seq x y z
N MET A 1 47.09 -4.44 2.62
CA MET A 1 46.50 -4.38 1.26
C MET A 1 45.14 -5.04 1.27
N ARG A 2 44.05 -4.26 1.22
CA ARG A 2 42.69 -4.79 1.11
C ARG A 2 42.37 -5.06 -0.36
N ARG A 3 42.15 -6.33 -0.70
CA ARG A 3 41.69 -6.73 -2.05
C ARG A 3 40.28 -6.19 -2.26
N ALA A 4 40.08 -5.28 -3.22
CA ALA A 4 38.79 -4.86 -3.70
C ALA A 4 38.05 -6.09 -4.27
N LYS A 5 36.85 -6.41 -3.71
CA LYS A 5 35.96 -7.44 -4.27
C LYS A 5 35.50 -6.97 -5.65
N LYS A 6 35.87 -7.69 -6.70
CA LYS A 6 35.37 -7.50 -8.05
C LYS A 6 33.84 -7.78 -8.03
N VAL A 7 33.03 -6.73 -8.27
CA VAL A 7 31.56 -6.88 -8.48
C VAL A 7 31.36 -7.76 -9.72
N PRO A 8 30.47 -8.77 -9.68
CA PRO A 8 30.22 -9.62 -10.86
C PRO A 8 29.70 -8.77 -12.03
N LYS A 9 30.17 -8.99 -13.25
CA LYS A 9 29.77 -8.25 -14.46
C LYS A 9 28.25 -8.28 -14.74
N THR A 10 27.53 -9.28 -14.27
CA THR A 10 26.06 -9.39 -14.35
C THR A 10 25.33 -8.37 -13.46
N SER A 11 25.90 -8.03 -12.30
CA SER A 11 25.35 -7.01 -11.40
C SER A 11 25.46 -5.62 -12.01
N ALA A 12 26.63 -5.24 -12.54
CA ALA A 12 26.84 -3.92 -13.13
C ALA A 12 25.88 -3.62 -14.29
N LYS A 13 25.64 -4.60 -15.18
CA LYS A 13 24.69 -4.45 -16.29
C LYS A 13 23.23 -4.33 -15.83
N ALA A 14 22.87 -4.97 -14.72
CA ALA A 14 21.52 -4.83 -14.12
C ALA A 14 21.35 -3.44 -13.49
N ASP A 15 22.39 -2.92 -12.84
CA ASP A 15 22.37 -1.59 -12.24
C ASP A 15 22.27 -0.48 -13.31
N GLU A 16 23.04 -0.58 -14.40
CA GLU A 16 22.95 0.32 -15.57
C GLU A 16 21.53 0.34 -16.18
N ARG A 17 20.86 -0.81 -16.23
CA ARG A 17 19.47 -0.88 -16.74
C ARG A 17 18.47 -0.22 -15.77
N ARG A 18 18.64 -0.38 -14.46
CA ARG A 18 17.79 0.28 -13.45
C ARG A 18 17.96 1.78 -13.49
N GLU A 19 19.19 2.27 -13.62
CA GLU A 19 19.50 3.68 -13.81
C GLU A 19 18.85 4.22 -15.09
N SER A 20 18.96 3.52 -16.21
CA SER A 20 18.29 3.88 -17.47
C SER A 20 16.77 3.90 -17.33
N LEU A 21 16.17 2.98 -16.53
CA LEU A 21 14.75 2.97 -16.27
C LEU A 21 14.33 4.17 -15.42
N PHE A 22 15.10 4.53 -14.40
CA PHE A 22 14.88 5.75 -13.63
C PHE A 22 14.94 7.00 -14.52
N ASP A 23 15.99 7.15 -15.33
CA ASP A 23 16.18 8.29 -16.22
C ASP A 23 15.06 8.45 -17.25
N LYS A 24 14.39 7.35 -17.63
CA LYS A 24 13.20 7.36 -18.51
C LYS A 24 12.00 8.07 -17.87
N TYR A 25 11.83 7.95 -16.55
CA TYR A 25 10.64 8.43 -15.85
C TYR A 25 10.88 9.63 -14.96
N LYS A 26 12.14 9.96 -14.63
CA LYS A 26 12.45 11.10 -13.76
C LYS A 26 11.93 12.42 -14.31
N ASP A 27 11.72 13.37 -13.42
CA ASP A 27 11.46 14.75 -13.77
C ASP A 27 12.72 15.37 -14.42
N PRO A 28 12.59 16.16 -15.48
CA PRO A 28 13.74 16.83 -16.12
C PRO A 28 14.48 17.80 -15.20
N SER A 29 13.79 18.38 -14.21
CA SER A 29 14.31 19.40 -13.29
C SER A 29 14.73 18.86 -11.93
N GLU A 30 14.32 17.61 -11.59
CA GLU A 30 14.55 17.00 -10.28
C GLU A 30 15.15 15.59 -10.41
N ASP A 31 15.89 15.18 -9.36
CA ASP A 31 16.41 13.81 -9.27
C ASP A 31 15.39 12.86 -8.61
N SER A 32 14.15 12.95 -9.09
CA SER A 32 13.01 12.18 -8.62
C SER A 32 12.05 11.82 -9.76
N VAL A 33 11.26 10.77 -9.58
CA VAL A 33 10.09 10.46 -10.42
C VAL A 33 8.88 11.12 -9.76
N GLY A 34 8.37 12.19 -10.36
CA GLY A 34 7.18 12.90 -9.89
C GLY A 34 5.89 12.33 -10.52
N PRO A 35 4.72 12.98 -10.27
CA PRO A 35 3.41 12.48 -10.70
C PRO A 35 3.32 12.17 -12.20
N GLU A 36 3.83 13.03 -13.07
CA GLU A 36 3.86 12.79 -14.52
C GLU A 36 4.72 11.58 -14.89
N GLY A 37 5.84 11.38 -14.19
CA GLY A 37 6.71 10.21 -14.35
C GLY A 37 6.02 8.93 -13.93
N VAL A 38 5.31 8.97 -12.80
CA VAL A 38 4.48 7.85 -12.31
C VAL A 38 3.38 7.51 -13.32
N GLU A 39 2.69 8.49 -13.87
CA GLU A 39 1.67 8.27 -14.91
C GLU A 39 2.25 7.62 -16.17
N ARG A 40 3.43 8.08 -16.63
CA ARG A 40 4.12 7.44 -17.76
C ARG A 40 4.50 6.00 -17.47
N LEU A 41 5.00 5.72 -16.25
CA LEU A 41 5.33 4.37 -15.80
C LEU A 41 4.08 3.48 -15.74
N CYS A 42 2.97 3.97 -15.17
CA CYS A 42 1.70 3.24 -15.12
C CYS A 42 1.18 2.90 -16.53
N ARG A 43 1.29 3.85 -17.47
CA ARG A 43 0.92 3.62 -18.87
C ARG A 43 1.76 2.52 -19.51
N ASP A 44 3.07 2.52 -19.29
CA ASP A 44 3.98 1.48 -19.82
C ASP A 44 3.76 0.12 -19.15
N LEU A 45 3.39 0.10 -17.88
CA LEU A 45 2.97 -1.10 -17.14
C LEU A 45 1.57 -1.59 -17.56
N GLN A 46 0.78 -0.74 -18.23
CA GLN A 46 -0.61 -0.99 -18.56
C GLN A 46 -1.48 -1.20 -17.32
N VAL A 47 -1.30 -0.35 -16.31
CA VAL A 47 -2.09 -0.31 -15.09
C VAL A 47 -2.68 1.09 -14.89
N ASP A 48 -3.85 1.16 -14.25
CA ASP A 48 -4.41 2.44 -13.82
C ASP A 48 -3.57 3.01 -12.66
N PRO A 49 -3.31 4.34 -12.60
CA PRO A 49 -2.62 4.94 -11.45
C PRO A 49 -3.27 4.67 -10.09
N ALA A 50 -4.57 4.40 -10.04
CA ALA A 50 -5.30 4.00 -8.84
C ALA A 50 -5.32 2.48 -8.58
N ASP A 51 -4.67 1.68 -9.44
CA ASP A 51 -4.59 0.24 -9.26
C ASP A 51 -3.76 -0.13 -8.02
N ARG A 52 -4.21 -1.16 -7.29
CA ARG A 52 -3.51 -1.73 -6.14
C ARG A 52 -2.04 -2.06 -6.44
N LYS A 53 -1.70 -2.42 -7.68
CA LYS A 53 -0.31 -2.71 -8.09
C LYS A 53 0.60 -1.50 -7.96
N VAL A 54 0.08 -0.28 -8.14
CA VAL A 54 0.85 0.96 -7.94
C VAL A 54 1.18 1.16 -6.46
N LEU A 55 0.23 0.87 -5.56
CA LEU A 55 0.49 0.90 -4.13
C LEU A 55 1.45 -0.22 -3.69
N LEU A 56 1.35 -1.42 -4.26
CA LEU A 56 2.30 -2.51 -4.03
C LEU A 56 3.71 -2.13 -4.50
N MET A 57 3.82 -1.44 -5.63
CA MET A 57 5.08 -0.89 -6.13
C MET A 57 5.65 0.13 -5.15
N ALA A 58 4.85 1.11 -4.71
CA ALA A 58 5.26 2.11 -3.72
C ALA A 58 5.74 1.45 -2.41
N TRP A 59 5.01 0.43 -1.93
CA TRP A 59 5.41 -0.34 -0.75
C TRP A 59 6.77 -1.03 -0.93
N LYS A 60 6.98 -1.73 -2.05
CA LYS A 60 8.24 -2.44 -2.32
C LYS A 60 9.41 -1.50 -2.58
N MET A 61 9.15 -0.32 -3.09
CA MET A 61 10.14 0.75 -3.27
C MET A 61 10.41 1.52 -1.97
N GLY A 62 9.60 1.33 -0.91
CA GLY A 62 9.72 2.06 0.34
C GLY A 62 9.41 3.54 0.21
N ALA A 63 8.53 3.90 -0.73
CA ALA A 63 8.17 5.28 -1.03
C ALA A 63 7.66 6.01 0.22
N GLN A 64 8.15 7.24 0.42
CA GLN A 64 7.79 8.07 1.58
C GLN A 64 6.71 9.09 1.25
N GLN A 65 6.55 9.43 -0.02
CA GLN A 65 5.62 10.45 -0.48
C GLN A 65 4.75 9.92 -1.62
N MET A 66 3.44 10.11 -1.50
CA MET A 66 2.48 9.69 -2.52
C MET A 66 2.74 10.43 -3.85
N GLY A 67 2.79 9.67 -4.93
CA GLY A 67 3.04 10.20 -6.28
C GLY A 67 4.50 10.52 -6.60
N PHE A 68 5.43 10.25 -5.67
CA PHE A 68 6.86 10.52 -5.88
C PHE A 68 7.72 9.32 -5.53
N PHE A 69 8.84 9.18 -6.26
CA PHE A 69 9.94 8.28 -5.91
C PHE A 69 11.26 9.05 -6.04
N SER A 70 12.02 9.12 -4.98
CA SER A 70 13.42 9.53 -5.08
C SER A 70 14.21 8.51 -5.91
N ARG A 71 15.38 8.89 -6.44
CA ARG A 71 16.27 7.96 -7.13
C ARG A 71 16.56 6.72 -6.29
N SER A 72 16.89 6.92 -5.03
CA SER A 72 17.22 5.86 -4.10
C SER A 72 16.07 4.86 -3.88
N GLU A 73 14.83 5.33 -3.68
CA GLU A 73 13.63 4.49 -3.53
C GLU A 73 13.38 3.70 -4.81
N PHE A 74 13.46 4.34 -5.96
CA PHE A 74 13.19 3.71 -7.24
C PHE A 74 14.23 2.62 -7.57
N GLU A 75 15.51 2.93 -7.50
CA GLU A 75 16.58 1.99 -7.83
C GLU A 75 16.66 0.82 -6.84
N GLN A 76 16.55 1.09 -5.53
CA GLN A 76 16.52 0.05 -4.50
C GLN A 76 15.25 -0.80 -4.61
N GLY A 77 14.10 -0.18 -4.90
CA GLY A 77 12.86 -0.89 -5.13
C GLY A 77 12.93 -1.83 -6.31
N LEU A 78 13.50 -1.38 -7.43
CA LEU A 78 13.74 -2.26 -8.58
C LEU A 78 14.69 -3.43 -8.23
N GLN A 79 15.65 -3.19 -7.35
CA GLN A 79 16.55 -4.26 -6.87
C GLN A 79 15.78 -5.28 -5.99
N VAL A 80 14.95 -4.81 -5.06
CA VAL A 80 14.10 -5.64 -4.22
C VAL A 80 13.11 -6.48 -5.06
N LEU A 81 12.55 -5.88 -6.09
CA LEU A 81 11.65 -6.52 -7.05
C LEU A 81 12.39 -7.38 -8.09
N ASN A 82 13.73 -7.40 -8.06
CA ASN A 82 14.56 -8.05 -9.08
C ASN A 82 14.18 -7.64 -10.52
N ALA A 83 13.77 -6.39 -10.70
CA ALA A 83 13.36 -5.80 -11.96
C ALA A 83 14.47 -4.92 -12.55
N ASN A 84 14.59 -4.88 -13.88
CA ASN A 84 15.54 -4.04 -14.59
C ASN A 84 14.97 -3.48 -15.91
N ASP A 85 13.70 -3.72 -16.18
CA ASP A 85 12.90 -3.16 -17.25
C ASP A 85 11.39 -3.23 -16.89
N VAL A 86 10.55 -2.61 -17.72
CA VAL A 86 9.09 -2.55 -17.50
C VAL A 86 8.45 -3.94 -17.46
N HIS A 87 8.91 -4.87 -18.30
CA HIS A 87 8.34 -6.21 -18.38
C HIS A 87 8.63 -7.01 -17.09
N THR A 88 9.88 -7.01 -16.64
CA THR A 88 10.27 -7.68 -15.39
C THR A 88 9.63 -7.03 -14.17
N LEU A 89 9.46 -5.70 -14.18
CA LEU A 89 8.74 -4.98 -13.13
C LEU A 89 7.26 -5.43 -13.06
N LYS A 90 6.58 -5.49 -14.21
CA LYS A 90 5.19 -5.95 -14.30
C LYS A 90 5.03 -7.36 -13.72
N THR A 91 5.87 -8.29 -14.17
CA THR A 91 5.84 -9.69 -13.70
C THR A 91 6.10 -9.78 -12.19
N SER A 92 7.06 -9.01 -11.68
CA SER A 92 7.37 -9.00 -10.25
C SER A 92 6.23 -8.44 -9.41
N LEU A 93 5.52 -7.40 -9.89
CA LEU A 93 4.35 -6.86 -9.20
C LEU A 93 3.19 -7.86 -9.16
N GLU A 94 3.01 -8.68 -10.20
CA GLU A 94 2.03 -9.77 -10.20
C GLU A 94 2.38 -10.83 -9.14
N GLN A 95 3.66 -11.20 -8.99
CA GLN A 95 4.10 -12.12 -7.94
C GLN A 95 3.94 -11.53 -6.54
N VAL A 96 4.20 -10.22 -6.37
CA VAL A 96 3.96 -9.52 -5.11
C VAL A 96 2.47 -9.52 -4.77
N ALA A 97 1.58 -9.27 -5.73
CA ALA A 97 0.14 -9.29 -5.52
C ALA A 97 -0.32 -10.69 -5.05
N ILE A 98 0.10 -11.76 -5.74
CA ILE A 98 -0.20 -13.15 -5.34
C ILE A 98 0.29 -13.42 -3.92
N LYS A 99 1.50 -12.99 -3.57
CA LYS A 99 2.06 -13.22 -2.25
C LYS A 99 1.26 -12.47 -1.17
N VAL A 100 0.87 -11.23 -1.42
CA VAL A 100 0.05 -10.43 -0.51
C VAL A 100 -1.32 -11.08 -0.29
N ASP A 101 -1.90 -11.68 -1.32
CA ASP A 101 -3.23 -12.31 -1.22
C ASP A 101 -3.22 -13.66 -0.48
N HIS A 102 -2.07 -14.34 -0.36
CA HIS A 102 -1.97 -15.68 0.22
C HIS A 102 -1.16 -15.76 1.52
N ASP A 103 -0.47 -14.69 1.91
CA ASP A 103 0.38 -14.65 3.11
C ASP A 103 -0.12 -13.53 4.05
N PRO A 104 -0.78 -13.89 5.18
CA PRO A 104 -1.34 -12.91 6.11
C PRO A 104 -0.31 -11.94 6.70
N ASP A 105 0.91 -12.38 6.97
CA ASP A 105 1.98 -11.52 7.52
C ASP A 105 2.43 -10.49 6.49
N VAL A 106 2.51 -10.92 5.22
CA VAL A 106 2.85 -10.04 4.11
C VAL A 106 1.72 -9.05 3.85
N PHE A 107 0.46 -9.49 3.91
CA PHE A 107 -0.70 -8.62 3.82
C PHE A 107 -0.72 -7.58 4.94
N GLN A 108 -0.54 -8.00 6.20
CA GLN A 108 -0.51 -7.10 7.35
C GLN A 108 0.56 -6.01 7.20
N SER A 109 1.75 -6.38 6.73
CA SER A 109 2.83 -5.43 6.47
C SER A 109 2.47 -4.42 5.38
N PHE A 110 1.84 -4.86 4.29
CA PHE A 110 1.33 -3.99 3.22
C PHE A 110 0.20 -3.08 3.72
N TYR A 111 -0.73 -3.62 4.50
CA TYR A 111 -1.86 -2.88 5.09
C TYR A 111 -1.37 -1.78 6.05
N GLN A 112 -0.38 -2.08 6.88
CA GLN A 112 0.25 -1.09 7.75
C GLN A 112 1.00 0.00 6.97
N PHE A 113 1.67 -0.37 5.87
CA PHE A 113 2.31 0.61 4.99
C PHE A 113 1.28 1.56 4.39
N ALA A 114 0.14 1.05 3.93
CA ALA A 114 -0.92 1.85 3.31
C ALA A 114 -1.40 2.99 4.21
N PHE A 115 -1.62 2.74 5.50
CA PHE A 115 -1.95 3.80 6.46
C PHE A 115 -0.85 4.85 6.56
N LYS A 116 0.40 4.42 6.73
CA LYS A 116 1.55 5.34 6.86
C LYS A 116 1.73 6.18 5.60
N PHE A 117 1.47 5.60 4.45
CA PHE A 117 1.60 6.26 3.16
C PHE A 117 0.55 7.36 2.92
N CYS A 118 -0.57 7.32 3.64
CA CYS A 118 -1.57 8.41 3.65
C CYS A 118 -1.15 9.62 4.52
N LEU A 119 -0.12 9.49 5.35
CA LEU A 119 0.32 10.57 6.22
C LEU A 119 1.24 11.51 5.42
N THR A 120 0.77 12.74 5.18
CA THR A 120 1.48 13.74 4.37
C THR A 120 2.42 14.62 5.18
N GLU A 121 2.22 14.68 6.52
CA GLU A 121 2.98 15.52 7.42
C GLU A 121 3.76 14.70 8.46
N PRO A 122 5.00 15.09 8.83
CA PRO A 122 5.86 14.30 9.74
C PRO A 122 5.26 14.00 11.12
N ARG A 123 4.29 14.83 11.57
CA ARG A 123 3.63 14.67 12.89
C ARG A 123 2.19 14.17 12.79
N GLN A 124 1.70 13.96 11.59
CA GLN A 124 0.35 13.46 11.36
C GLN A 124 0.25 12.01 11.88
N LYS A 125 -0.85 11.69 12.56
CA LYS A 125 -1.14 10.37 13.13
C LYS A 125 -2.52 9.84 12.76
N ILE A 126 -3.29 10.63 12.02
CA ILE A 126 -4.67 10.37 11.66
C ILE A 126 -4.87 10.68 10.18
N ILE A 127 -5.80 9.97 9.55
CA ILE A 127 -6.29 10.24 8.19
C ILE A 127 -7.77 10.56 8.26
N ASP A 128 -8.28 11.40 7.36
CA ASP A 128 -9.71 11.67 7.27
C ASP A 128 -10.48 10.44 6.73
N ILE A 129 -11.80 10.44 6.94
CA ILE A 129 -12.66 9.32 6.56
C ILE A 129 -12.64 9.06 5.06
N GLU A 130 -12.61 10.09 4.23
CA GLU A 130 -12.59 9.93 2.77
C GLU A 130 -11.31 9.24 2.30
N THR A 131 -10.15 9.70 2.78
CA THR A 131 -8.84 9.06 2.55
C THR A 131 -8.83 7.61 3.05
N CYS A 132 -9.42 7.36 4.23
CA CYS A 132 -9.55 6.02 4.78
C CYS A 132 -10.35 5.09 3.86
N ILE A 133 -11.52 5.52 3.40
CA ILE A 133 -12.40 4.76 2.49
C ILE A 133 -11.69 4.45 1.17
N GLN A 134 -11.07 5.45 0.56
CA GLN A 134 -10.33 5.28 -0.70
C GLN A 134 -9.20 4.25 -0.54
N MET A 135 -8.40 4.36 0.53
CA MET A 135 -7.29 3.46 0.76
C MET A 135 -7.75 2.04 1.11
N LEU A 136 -8.80 1.87 1.92
CA LEU A 136 -9.39 0.56 2.22
C LEU A 136 -9.87 -0.13 0.94
N SER A 137 -10.52 0.61 0.04
CA SER A 137 -11.01 0.09 -1.24
C SER A 137 -9.89 -0.42 -2.14
N ILE A 138 -8.69 0.18 -2.06
CA ILE A 138 -7.51 -0.28 -2.82
C ILE A 138 -6.87 -1.50 -2.17
N VAL A 139 -6.76 -1.52 -0.83
CA VAL A 139 -5.96 -2.51 -0.10
C VAL A 139 -6.74 -3.79 0.17
N MET A 140 -8.00 -3.69 0.62
CA MET A 140 -8.80 -4.81 1.13
C MET A 140 -9.73 -5.39 0.08
N THR A 141 -9.19 -5.78 -1.07
CA THR A 141 -9.99 -6.45 -2.10
C THR A 141 -10.51 -7.80 -1.60
N ASN A 142 -11.80 -8.08 -1.86
CA ASN A 142 -12.49 -9.35 -1.52
C ASN A 142 -12.66 -9.66 -0.01
N GLN A 143 -12.61 -8.66 0.87
CA GLN A 143 -12.90 -8.83 2.29
C GLN A 143 -14.39 -8.61 2.57
N ALA A 144 -15.02 -9.55 3.27
CA ALA A 144 -16.47 -9.55 3.52
C ALA A 144 -16.94 -8.31 4.32
N HIS A 145 -16.10 -7.82 5.23
CA HIS A 145 -16.42 -6.64 6.03
C HIS A 145 -16.16 -5.32 5.31
N LEU A 146 -15.48 -5.30 4.16
CA LEU A 146 -15.05 -4.05 3.51
C LEU A 146 -16.22 -3.14 3.18
N GLN A 147 -17.16 -3.61 2.36
CA GLN A 147 -18.27 -2.77 1.91
C GLN A 147 -19.19 -2.34 3.07
N PRO A 148 -19.61 -3.25 3.97
CA PRO A 148 -20.40 -2.84 5.14
C PRO A 148 -19.69 -1.82 6.06
N PHE A 149 -18.36 -1.90 6.18
CA PHE A 149 -17.62 -0.93 6.98
C PHE A 149 -17.50 0.43 6.27
N ILE A 150 -17.34 0.45 4.95
CA ILE A 150 -17.39 1.68 4.15
C ILE A 150 -18.76 2.34 4.29
N ASP A 151 -19.84 1.56 4.19
CA ASP A 151 -21.22 2.06 4.36
C ASP A 151 -21.41 2.67 5.76
N PHE A 152 -20.91 2.01 6.81
CA PHE A 152 -20.90 2.57 8.16
C PHE A 152 -20.13 3.88 8.23
N LEU A 153 -18.89 3.94 7.70
CA LEU A 153 -18.06 5.15 7.73
C LEU A 153 -18.72 6.33 7.01
N GLN A 154 -19.49 6.08 5.95
CA GLN A 154 -20.20 7.11 5.19
C GLN A 154 -21.47 7.62 5.91
N HIS A 155 -22.13 6.79 6.70
CA HIS A 155 -23.39 7.14 7.37
C HIS A 155 -23.21 7.67 8.79
N GLN A 156 -22.10 7.31 9.46
CA GLN A 156 -21.82 7.79 10.81
C GLN A 156 -21.38 9.28 10.80
N THR A 157 -21.57 9.99 11.92
CA THR A 157 -21.25 11.41 12.07
C THR A 157 -20.26 11.72 13.19
N GLU A 158 -19.89 10.74 13.97
CA GLU A 158 -19.05 10.87 15.16
C GLU A 158 -17.55 10.94 14.84
N TYR A 159 -17.13 10.09 13.88
CA TYR A 159 -15.71 9.99 13.51
C TYR A 159 -15.44 10.84 12.27
N LYS A 160 -14.49 11.75 12.36
CA LYS A 160 -13.97 12.53 11.22
C LYS A 160 -12.63 12.04 10.74
N PHE A 161 -11.93 11.31 11.59
CA PHE A 161 -10.58 10.82 11.35
C PHE A 161 -10.42 9.40 11.88
N ILE A 162 -9.49 8.67 11.28
CA ILE A 162 -9.06 7.32 11.69
C ILE A 162 -7.60 7.39 12.11
N ASN A 163 -7.26 6.81 13.26
CA ASN A 163 -5.89 6.63 13.72
C ASN A 163 -5.36 5.23 13.38
N ASN A 164 -4.06 5.00 13.62
CA ASN A 164 -3.43 3.72 13.31
C ASN A 164 -4.03 2.54 14.11
N ASP A 165 -4.47 2.75 15.34
CA ASP A 165 -5.07 1.70 16.17
C ASP A 165 -6.42 1.25 15.59
N GLN A 166 -7.27 2.20 15.20
CA GLN A 166 -8.55 1.91 14.53
C GLN A 166 -8.33 1.26 13.16
N TRP A 167 -7.33 1.71 12.39
CA TRP A 167 -6.97 1.10 11.11
C TRP A 167 -6.54 -0.34 11.27
N MET A 168 -5.57 -0.61 12.15
CA MET A 168 -5.10 -1.98 12.41
C MET A 168 -6.15 -2.83 13.10
N GLY A 169 -6.98 -2.23 13.95
CA GLY A 169 -8.13 -2.87 14.59
C GLY A 169 -9.13 -3.39 13.56
N PHE A 170 -9.44 -2.63 12.52
CA PHE A 170 -10.33 -3.08 11.45
C PHE A 170 -9.74 -4.26 10.65
N TYR A 171 -8.44 -4.27 10.38
CA TYR A 171 -7.80 -5.44 9.78
C TYR A 171 -7.97 -6.69 10.65
N ARG A 172 -7.63 -6.59 11.94
CA ARG A 172 -7.79 -7.68 12.90
C ARG A 172 -9.25 -8.16 12.95
N PHE A 173 -10.20 -7.24 13.03
CA PHE A 173 -11.62 -7.51 13.03
C PHE A 173 -12.05 -8.27 11.78
N SER A 174 -11.60 -7.85 10.60
CA SER A 174 -11.95 -8.50 9.33
C SER A 174 -11.43 -9.93 9.18
N VAL A 175 -10.43 -10.31 9.98
CA VAL A 175 -9.85 -11.65 10.00
C VAL A 175 -10.47 -12.53 11.09
N GLU A 176 -10.78 -11.96 12.25
CA GLU A 176 -11.20 -12.71 13.45
C GLU A 176 -12.71 -12.82 13.61
N VAL A 177 -13.49 -11.88 13.04
CA VAL A 177 -14.93 -11.80 13.23
C VAL A 177 -15.68 -12.28 11.98
N ALA A 178 -16.71 -13.07 12.17
CA ALA A 178 -17.58 -13.56 11.09
C ALA A 178 -18.27 -12.40 10.34
N PRO A 179 -18.56 -12.54 9.02
CA PRO A 179 -19.15 -11.47 8.20
C PRO A 179 -20.48 -10.91 8.72
N ASP A 180 -21.25 -11.69 9.47
CA ASP A 180 -22.51 -11.29 10.12
C ASP A 180 -22.34 -10.77 11.56
N CYS A 181 -21.08 -10.70 12.04
CA CYS A 181 -20.71 -10.31 13.40
C CYS A 181 -21.33 -11.21 14.50
N SER A 182 -21.75 -12.44 14.19
CA SER A 182 -22.41 -13.34 15.15
C SER A 182 -21.51 -13.84 16.27
N ASP A 183 -20.19 -13.85 16.06
CA ASP A 183 -19.16 -14.26 17.01
C ASP A 183 -18.37 -13.09 17.62
N TYR A 184 -18.89 -11.87 17.44
CA TYR A 184 -18.29 -10.69 18.05
C TYR A 184 -18.36 -10.73 19.56
N ASP A 185 -17.23 -10.51 20.23
CA ASP A 185 -17.10 -10.50 21.68
C ASP A 185 -16.70 -9.10 22.18
N GLU A 186 -17.64 -8.41 22.84
CA GLU A 186 -17.45 -7.08 23.42
C GLU A 186 -16.40 -7.06 24.55
N ALA A 187 -16.09 -8.21 25.16
CA ALA A 187 -15.06 -8.30 26.20
C ALA A 187 -13.63 -8.21 25.64
N GLN A 188 -13.45 -8.36 24.33
CA GLN A 188 -12.17 -8.13 23.70
C GLN A 188 -11.86 -6.63 23.57
N ALA A 189 -10.57 -6.29 23.63
CA ALA A 189 -10.13 -4.89 23.52
C ALA A 189 -10.19 -4.40 22.06
N TRP A 190 -11.40 -4.12 21.59
CA TRP A 190 -11.63 -3.48 20.30
C TRP A 190 -11.59 -1.94 20.42
N PRO A 191 -11.15 -1.21 19.39
CA PRO A 191 -11.43 0.22 19.29
C PRO A 191 -12.93 0.49 19.26
N LEU A 192 -13.43 1.49 20.01
CA LEU A 192 -14.86 1.87 20.08
C LEU A 192 -15.52 2.05 18.70
N LEU A 193 -14.76 2.42 17.70
CA LEU A 193 -15.21 2.49 16.30
C LEU A 193 -15.80 1.16 15.81
N LEU A 194 -15.24 0.04 16.25
CA LEU A 194 -15.68 -1.30 15.84
C LEU A 194 -16.89 -1.77 16.62
N ASP A 195 -17.01 -1.39 17.90
CA ASP A 195 -18.25 -1.59 18.66
C ASP A 195 -19.42 -0.87 17.96
N ASN A 196 -19.22 0.38 17.58
CA ASN A 196 -20.24 1.17 16.86
C ASN A 196 -20.53 0.60 15.45
N TYR A 197 -19.53 0.02 14.78
CA TYR A 197 -19.73 -0.68 13.52
C TYR A 197 -20.61 -1.92 13.70
N VAL A 198 -20.37 -2.73 14.74
CA VAL A 198 -21.20 -3.91 15.02
C VAL A 198 -22.64 -3.51 15.34
N GLU A 199 -22.86 -2.47 16.15
CA GLU A 199 -24.21 -1.92 16.39
C GLU A 199 -24.89 -1.45 15.10
N TYR A 200 -24.15 -0.79 14.22
CA TYR A 200 -24.65 -0.38 12.92
C TYR A 200 -25.09 -1.58 12.07
N ARG A 201 -24.28 -2.64 12.03
CA ARG A 201 -24.58 -3.89 11.31
C ARG A 201 -25.83 -4.58 11.84
N GLN A 202 -26.06 -4.60 13.16
CA GLN A 202 -27.26 -5.17 13.77
C GLN A 202 -28.54 -4.42 13.38
N LYS A 203 -28.43 -3.11 13.13
CA LYS A 203 -29.55 -2.26 12.72
C LYS A 203 -29.77 -2.25 11.19
N HIS A 204 -28.75 -2.65 10.41
CA HIS A 204 -28.76 -2.63 8.93
C HIS A 204 -28.20 -3.97 8.41
N PRO A 205 -28.93 -5.08 8.58
CA PRO A 205 -28.47 -6.44 8.22
C PRO A 205 -28.25 -6.65 6.71
#